data_4f9d2009679301e41977c857c6fe0ddb
#
_entry.id   4f9d2009679301e41977c857c6fe0ddb
#
_cell.length_a   1.000
_cell.length_b   1.000
_cell.length_c   1.000
_cell.angle_alpha   90.00
_cell.angle_beta   90.00
_cell.angle_gamma   90.00
#
_symmetry.space_group_name_H-M   'P 1'
#
loop_
_entity.id
_entity.type
_entity.pdbx_description
1 polymer ?
#
loop_
_entity_poly.entity_id
_entity_poly.type
_entity_poly.pdbx_seq_one_letter_code
_entity_poly.pdbx_strand_id
1 'polypeptide(L)'
;PTTLTLSQFLSEEFPTGNYREPIFFGGPVMRQTLVSLFRSEAPPAAPAFHILKGVYLTMHSDNIEGLLKDATARYRIYAGFSGWIPRQLESEMMRDGWYFLPADEATIFRDKTDGLWDELVERARRLGPRVSR
;
A
#
# COMPACT_ATOMS: atom_id res chain seq x y z
N PRO A 1 -2.38 -9.66 -4.36
CA PRO A 1 -1.61 -10.41 -3.36
C PRO A 1 -0.61 -11.36 -4.01
N THR A 2 0.42 -11.70 -3.28
CA THR A 2 1.36 -12.76 -3.65
C THR A 2 0.99 -14.06 -2.95
N THR A 3 1.73 -15.14 -3.24
CA THR A 3 1.62 -16.39 -2.49
C THR A 3 2.52 -16.41 -1.25
N LEU A 4 3.32 -15.35 -1.03
CA LEU A 4 4.24 -15.25 0.09
C LEU A 4 3.52 -14.84 1.37
N THR A 5 3.85 -15.50 2.46
CA THR A 5 3.48 -15.08 3.81
C THR A 5 4.57 -14.23 4.43
N LEU A 6 4.24 -13.48 5.47
CA LEU A 6 5.22 -12.65 6.17
C LEU A 6 6.36 -13.49 6.75
N SER A 7 6.05 -14.67 7.28
CA SER A 7 7.06 -15.59 7.82
C SER A 7 8.04 -16.12 6.76
N GLN A 8 7.60 -16.27 5.53
CA GLN A 8 8.47 -16.67 4.41
C GLN A 8 9.37 -15.53 3.92
N PHE A 9 8.93 -14.28 4.11
CA PHE A 9 9.66 -13.09 3.68
C PHE A 9 10.70 -12.65 4.71
N LEU A 10 10.38 -12.77 6.00
CA LEU A 10 11.23 -12.35 7.10
C LEU A 10 12.09 -13.50 7.62
N SER A 11 13.24 -13.16 8.21
CA SER A 11 14.04 -14.13 8.96
C SER A 11 13.31 -14.59 10.22
N GLU A 12 13.68 -15.76 10.74
CA GLU A 12 13.08 -16.33 11.96
C GLU A 12 13.20 -15.41 13.19
N GLU A 13 14.15 -14.47 13.17
CA GLU A 13 14.39 -13.52 14.26
C GLU A 13 13.36 -12.38 14.30
N PHE A 14 12.60 -12.17 13.22
CA PHE A 14 11.62 -11.09 13.15
C PHE A 14 10.22 -11.61 13.49
N PRO A 15 9.58 -11.09 14.56
CA PRO A 15 8.23 -11.56 14.92
C PRO A 15 7.20 -11.19 13.87
N THR A 16 6.41 -12.17 13.43
CA THR A 16 5.32 -11.95 12.45
C THR A 16 4.03 -11.43 13.11
N GLY A 17 3.94 -11.47 14.43
CA GLY A 17 2.80 -10.96 15.18
C GLY A 17 1.47 -11.58 14.78
N ASN A 18 0.45 -10.74 14.63
CA ASN A 18 -0.92 -11.13 14.30
C ASN A 18 -1.24 -11.05 12.80
N TYR A 19 -0.26 -10.73 11.96
CA TYR A 19 -0.48 -10.59 10.53
C TYR A 19 -0.73 -11.94 9.87
N ARG A 20 -1.88 -12.09 9.23
CA ARG A 20 -2.34 -13.34 8.60
C ARG A 20 -2.56 -13.23 7.10
N GLU A 21 -2.59 -12.04 6.55
CA GLU A 21 -2.75 -11.83 5.12
C GLU A 21 -1.47 -12.21 4.36
N PRO A 22 -1.55 -12.52 3.05
CA PRO A 22 -0.36 -12.62 2.23
C PRO A 22 0.31 -11.26 2.09
N ILE A 23 1.60 -11.26 1.74
CA ILE A 23 2.28 -10.04 1.34
C ILE A 23 1.80 -9.65 -0.05
N PHE A 24 1.51 -8.37 -0.24
CA PHE A 24 1.13 -7.82 -1.53
C PHE A 24 2.37 -7.31 -2.27
N PHE A 25 2.35 -7.42 -3.59
CA PHE A 25 3.38 -6.80 -4.42
C PHE A 25 3.09 -5.29 -4.52
N GLY A 26 3.99 -4.47 -4.00
CA GLY A 26 3.83 -3.01 -3.95
C GLY A 26 4.43 -2.29 -5.15
N GLY A 27 5.40 -2.91 -5.82
CA GLY A 27 6.07 -2.32 -6.97
C GLY A 27 7.47 -2.88 -7.21
N PRO A 28 8.13 -2.47 -8.30
CA PRO A 28 9.41 -3.05 -8.71
C PRO A 28 10.62 -2.52 -7.95
N VAL A 29 10.47 -1.42 -7.22
CA VAL A 29 11.59 -0.78 -6.51
C VAL A 29 11.76 -1.43 -5.15
N MET A 30 12.99 -1.79 -4.81
CA MET A 30 13.36 -2.36 -3.51
C MET A 30 12.45 -3.50 -3.05
N ARG A 31 12.35 -4.54 -3.86
CA ARG A 31 11.43 -5.69 -3.62
C ARG A 31 11.66 -6.42 -2.30
N GLN A 32 12.82 -6.23 -1.67
CA GLN A 32 13.16 -6.80 -0.37
C GLN A 32 12.75 -5.91 0.80
N THR A 33 12.22 -4.72 0.52
CA THR A 33 11.78 -3.78 1.55
C THR A 33 10.30 -3.93 1.82
N LEU A 34 9.94 -4.04 3.09
CA LEU A 34 8.55 -4.03 3.52
C LEU A 34 8.03 -2.61 3.59
N VAL A 35 6.83 -2.43 3.06
CA VAL A 35 6.06 -1.19 3.13
C VAL A 35 4.71 -1.51 3.75
N SER A 36 4.24 -0.70 4.67
CA SER A 36 2.91 -0.87 5.24
C SER A 36 2.04 0.35 5.00
N LEU A 37 0.79 0.10 4.58
CA LEU A 37 -0.32 1.03 4.70
C LEU A 37 -1.08 0.68 5.96
N PHE A 38 -1.36 1.67 6.81
CA PHE A 38 -2.03 1.42 8.08
C PHE A 38 -2.93 2.59 8.49
N ARG A 39 -3.93 2.25 9.28
CA ARG A 39 -4.82 3.22 9.87
C ARG A 39 -4.29 3.69 11.22
N SER A 40 -4.30 5.00 11.44
CA SER A 40 -4.00 5.60 12.72
C SER A 40 -4.78 6.90 12.91
N GLU A 41 -5.32 7.11 14.10
CA GLU A 41 -6.02 8.36 14.44
C GLU A 41 -5.05 9.50 14.73
N ALA A 42 -3.83 9.17 15.10
CA ALA A 42 -2.76 10.14 15.40
C ALA A 42 -1.53 9.86 14.54
N PRO A 43 -0.69 10.88 14.26
CA PRO A 43 0.58 10.67 13.57
C PRO A 43 1.44 9.65 14.31
N PRO A 44 2.04 8.68 13.60
CA PRO A 44 2.94 7.71 14.22
C PRO A 44 4.21 8.38 14.76
N ALA A 45 4.83 7.77 15.78
CA ALA A 45 6.04 8.31 16.41
C ALA A 45 7.26 8.22 15.50
N ALA A 46 7.39 7.16 14.72
CA ALA A 46 8.46 6.99 13.73
C ALA A 46 8.03 7.54 12.36
N PRO A 47 8.98 7.81 11.44
CA PRO A 47 8.67 8.41 10.14
C PRO A 47 7.63 7.65 9.33
N ALA A 48 6.66 8.39 8.79
CA ALA A 48 5.61 7.87 7.91
C ALA A 48 5.07 8.98 7.01
N PHE A 49 4.48 8.57 5.89
CA PHE A 49 3.81 9.50 4.98
C PHE A 49 2.31 9.49 5.23
N HIS A 50 1.72 10.66 5.37
CA HIS A 50 0.27 10.80 5.49
C HIS A 50 -0.36 10.74 4.09
N ILE A 51 -1.15 9.70 3.82
CA ILE A 51 -1.71 9.45 2.49
C ILE A 51 -3.09 10.09 2.34
N LEU A 52 -3.96 9.81 3.29
CA LEU A 52 -5.29 10.43 3.41
C LEU A 52 -5.70 10.39 4.88
N LYS A 53 -6.82 11.03 5.23
CA LYS A 53 -7.27 11.11 6.62
C LYS A 53 -7.28 9.74 7.29
N GLY A 54 -6.46 9.60 8.32
CA GLY A 54 -6.35 8.37 9.10
C GLY A 54 -5.54 7.26 8.45
N VAL A 55 -4.94 7.46 7.28
CA VAL A 55 -4.12 6.44 6.60
C VAL A 55 -2.72 6.94 6.37
N TYR A 56 -1.76 6.13 6.75
CA TYR A 56 -0.32 6.40 6.65
C TYR A 56 0.39 5.29 5.90
N LEU A 57 1.50 5.66 5.26
CA LEU A 57 2.43 4.72 4.65
C LEU A 57 3.77 4.80 5.39
N THR A 58 4.32 3.66 5.76
CA THR A 58 5.64 3.58 6.41
C THR A 58 6.51 2.50 5.80
N MET A 59 7.81 2.76 5.78
CA MET A 59 8.86 1.76 5.54
C MET A 59 9.74 1.58 6.78
N HIS A 60 9.42 2.30 7.85
CA HIS A 60 10.23 2.29 9.08
C HIS A 60 9.91 1.04 9.91
N SER A 61 10.96 0.31 10.27
CA SER A 61 10.84 -0.95 11.02
C SER A 61 10.11 -0.79 12.36
N ASP A 62 10.32 0.31 13.07
CA ASP A 62 9.67 0.55 14.37
C ASP A 62 8.16 0.65 14.23
N ASN A 63 7.66 1.31 13.19
CA ASN A 63 6.23 1.38 12.92
C ASN A 63 5.67 0.00 12.57
N ILE A 64 6.36 -0.75 11.73
CA ILE A 64 5.91 -2.09 11.31
C ILE A 64 5.89 -3.05 12.50
N GLU A 65 6.92 -3.05 13.34
CA GLU A 65 6.94 -3.85 14.56
C GLU A 65 5.80 -3.50 15.51
N GLY A 66 5.52 -2.21 15.67
CA GLY A 66 4.39 -1.75 16.48
C GLY A 66 3.05 -2.26 15.98
N LEU A 67 2.83 -2.26 14.66
CA LEU A 67 1.62 -2.81 14.04
C LEU A 67 1.51 -4.32 14.27
N LEU A 68 2.59 -5.06 14.12
CA LEU A 68 2.61 -6.51 14.32
C LEU A 68 2.27 -6.92 15.75
N LYS A 69 2.55 -6.06 16.73
CA LYS A 69 2.25 -6.28 18.15
C LYS A 69 0.84 -5.85 18.56
N ASP A 70 0.17 -5.06 17.74
CA ASP A 70 -1.16 -4.51 18.03
C ASP A 70 -2.23 -5.36 17.34
N ALA A 71 -2.94 -6.18 18.11
CA ALA A 71 -4.01 -7.03 17.60
C ALA A 71 -5.21 -6.25 17.03
N THR A 72 -5.34 -4.97 17.38
CA THR A 72 -6.43 -4.10 16.90
C THR A 72 -6.05 -3.27 15.68
N ALA A 73 -4.77 -3.27 15.29
CA ALA A 73 -4.28 -2.48 14.17
C ALA A 73 -4.87 -2.96 12.84
N ARG A 74 -5.28 -2.00 12.02
CA ARG A 74 -5.70 -2.27 10.64
C ARG A 74 -4.58 -1.81 9.70
N TYR A 75 -4.00 -2.76 9.00
CA TYR A 75 -2.86 -2.52 8.14
C TYR A 75 -2.69 -3.62 7.09
N ARG A 76 -1.91 -3.31 6.06
CA ARG A 76 -1.57 -4.25 5.00
C ARG A 76 -0.09 -4.09 4.66
N ILE A 77 0.59 -5.20 4.40
CA ILE A 77 2.03 -5.23 4.13
C ILE A 77 2.29 -5.54 2.66
N TYR A 78 3.19 -4.76 2.08
CA TYR A 78 3.65 -4.86 0.69
C TYR A 78 5.15 -5.10 0.64
N ALA A 79 5.61 -5.79 -0.39
CA ALA A 79 7.03 -5.89 -0.73
C ALA A 79 7.31 -4.98 -1.93
N GLY A 80 8.27 -4.06 -1.75
CA GLY A 80 8.63 -3.07 -2.76
C GLY A 80 7.61 -1.94 -2.94
N PHE A 81 7.94 -1.01 -3.81
CA PHE A 81 7.11 0.15 -4.12
C PHE A 81 7.36 0.63 -5.56
N SER A 82 6.56 1.57 -6.01
CA SER A 82 6.79 2.30 -7.26
C SER A 82 7.29 3.70 -6.94
N GLY A 83 8.26 4.17 -7.71
CA GLY A 83 8.82 5.50 -7.55
C GLY A 83 8.96 6.20 -8.90
N TRP A 84 8.90 7.53 -8.86
CA TRP A 84 9.04 8.37 -10.04
C TRP A 84 10.03 9.48 -9.78
N ILE A 85 10.88 9.76 -10.75
CA ILE A 85 11.64 11.02 -10.77
C ILE A 85 10.70 12.18 -11.11
N PRO A 86 11.09 13.44 -10.83
CA PRO A 86 10.25 14.60 -11.17
C PRO A 86 9.76 14.57 -12.62
N ARG A 87 8.49 14.84 -12.85
CA ARG A 87 7.79 14.87 -14.14
C ARG A 87 7.60 13.51 -14.83
N GLN A 88 8.14 12.43 -14.31
CA GLN A 88 7.97 11.10 -14.92
C GLN A 88 6.51 10.65 -14.85
N LEU A 89 5.89 10.72 -13.68
CA LEU A 89 4.49 10.30 -13.50
C LEU A 89 3.56 11.13 -14.40
N GLU A 90 3.74 12.44 -14.43
CA GLU A 90 2.94 13.32 -15.28
C GLU A 90 3.08 12.96 -16.77
N SER A 91 4.31 12.64 -17.21
CA SER A 91 4.55 12.19 -18.58
C SER A 91 3.86 10.87 -18.90
N GLU A 92 3.88 9.94 -17.98
CA GLU A 92 3.18 8.65 -18.13
C GLU A 92 1.66 8.84 -18.12
N MET A 93 1.14 9.75 -17.31
CA MET A 93 -0.28 10.12 -17.30
C MET A 93 -0.74 10.69 -18.64
N MET A 94 0.07 11.55 -19.25
CA MET A 94 -0.23 12.13 -20.56
C MET A 94 -0.30 11.10 -21.68
N ARG A 95 0.33 9.94 -21.49
CA ARG A 95 0.31 8.81 -22.44
C ARG A 95 -0.70 7.72 -22.07
N ASP A 96 -1.64 8.05 -21.17
CA ASP A 96 -2.64 7.11 -20.66
C ASP A 96 -2.03 5.86 -19.99
N GLY A 97 -0.84 6.01 -19.41
CA GLY A 97 -0.13 4.92 -18.75
C GLY A 97 -0.71 4.53 -17.39
N TRP A 98 -1.58 5.34 -16.81
CA TRP A 98 -2.14 5.12 -15.47
C TRP A 98 -3.63 5.42 -15.40
N TYR A 99 -4.34 4.61 -14.63
CA TYR A 99 -5.68 4.91 -14.18
C TYR A 99 -5.64 5.62 -12.83
N PHE A 100 -6.49 6.59 -12.63
CA PHE A 100 -6.58 7.37 -11.39
C PHE A 100 -7.96 7.28 -10.79
N LEU A 101 -7.98 7.07 -9.49
CA LEU A 101 -9.20 7.09 -8.69
C LEU A 101 -8.95 7.87 -7.41
N PRO A 102 -9.95 8.56 -6.86
CA PRO A 102 -9.85 9.04 -5.48
C PRO A 102 -9.55 7.88 -4.54
N ALA A 103 -8.58 8.06 -3.65
CA ALA A 103 -8.25 7.06 -2.66
C ALA A 103 -9.32 7.03 -1.57
N ASP A 104 -9.68 5.83 -1.14
CA ASP A 104 -10.57 5.64 0.00
C ASP A 104 -10.11 4.45 0.85
N GLU A 105 -10.37 4.54 2.13
CA GLU A 105 -9.95 3.55 3.11
C GLU A 105 -10.57 2.17 2.87
N ALA A 106 -11.83 2.13 2.49
CA ALA A 106 -12.55 0.88 2.24
C ALA A 106 -11.92 0.07 1.10
N THR A 107 -11.44 0.74 0.06
CA THR A 107 -10.72 0.10 -1.05
C THR A 107 -9.33 -0.35 -0.63
N ILE A 108 -8.59 0.50 0.10
CA ILE A 108 -7.22 0.20 0.53
C ILE A 108 -7.17 -1.05 1.41
N PHE A 109 -8.11 -1.19 2.34
CA PHE A 109 -8.15 -2.29 3.32
C PHE A 109 -9.19 -3.36 2.99
N ARG A 110 -9.61 -3.46 1.75
CA ARG A 110 -10.62 -4.41 1.33
C ARG A 110 -10.16 -5.86 1.57
N ASP A 111 -10.99 -6.64 2.25
CA ASP A 111 -10.65 -8.01 2.64
C ASP A 111 -10.51 -8.94 1.41
N LYS A 112 -11.49 -8.91 0.51
CA LYS A 112 -11.47 -9.71 -0.71
C LYS A 112 -10.92 -8.88 -1.87
N THR A 113 -9.75 -9.26 -2.37
CA THR A 113 -9.08 -8.56 -3.47
C THR A 113 -9.32 -9.18 -4.84
N ASP A 114 -9.97 -10.33 -4.91
CA ASP A 114 -10.33 -10.97 -6.18
C ASP A 114 -11.26 -10.05 -6.99
N GLY A 115 -10.91 -9.81 -8.24
CA GLY A 115 -11.67 -8.92 -9.12
C GLY A 115 -11.53 -7.43 -8.83
N LEU A 116 -10.76 -7.04 -7.81
CA LEU A 116 -10.59 -5.63 -7.44
C LEU A 116 -9.98 -4.81 -8.58
N TRP A 117 -8.99 -5.36 -9.28
CA TRP A 117 -8.37 -4.67 -10.41
C TRP A 117 -9.41 -4.30 -11.49
N ASP A 118 -10.20 -5.27 -11.91
CA ASP A 118 -11.21 -5.05 -12.95
C ASP A 118 -12.27 -4.04 -12.52
N GLU A 119 -12.70 -4.11 -11.25
CA GLU A 119 -13.63 -3.14 -10.66
C GLU A 119 -13.05 -1.73 -10.67
N LEU A 120 -11.80 -1.56 -10.24
CA LEU A 120 -11.16 -0.24 -10.18
C LEU A 120 -10.92 0.34 -11.57
N VAL A 121 -10.52 -0.48 -12.54
CA VAL A 121 -10.36 -0.05 -13.94
C VAL A 121 -11.70 0.41 -14.52
N GLU A 122 -12.77 -0.31 -14.29
CA GLU A 122 -14.11 0.07 -14.76
C GLU A 122 -14.60 1.37 -14.11
N ARG A 123 -14.36 1.54 -12.81
CA ARG A 123 -14.67 2.79 -12.10
C ARG A 123 -13.87 3.97 -12.68
N ALA A 124 -12.59 3.77 -12.95
CA ALA A 124 -11.74 4.81 -13.52
C ALA A 124 -12.20 5.22 -14.92
N ARG A 125 -12.58 4.26 -15.74
CA ARG A 125 -13.13 4.52 -17.09
C ARG A 125 -14.41 5.33 -17.05
N ARG A 126 -15.31 5.05 -16.09
CA ARG A 126 -16.55 5.80 -15.92
C ARG A 126 -16.33 7.25 -15.49
N LEU A 127 -15.27 7.51 -14.73
CA LEU A 127 -14.94 8.87 -14.32
C LEU A 127 -14.32 9.70 -15.44
N GLY A 128 -13.89 9.06 -16.53
CA GLY A 128 -13.25 9.68 -17.68
C GLY A 128 -11.84 10.17 -17.40
N PRO A 129 -11.14 10.69 -18.42
CA PRO A 129 -9.78 11.19 -18.23
C PRO A 129 -9.80 12.40 -17.30
N ARG A 130 -8.94 12.37 -16.28
CA ARG A 130 -8.69 13.55 -15.47
C ARG A 130 -7.92 14.54 -16.32
N VAL A 131 -8.56 15.67 -16.61
CA VAL A 131 -7.83 16.82 -17.15
C VAL A 131 -6.89 17.28 -16.03
N SER A 132 -5.58 17.10 -16.23
CA SER A 132 -4.58 17.66 -15.33
C SER A 132 -4.70 19.17 -15.38
N ARG A 133 -5.02 19.75 -14.27
CA ARG A 133 -4.94 21.21 -14.11
C ARG A 133 -3.52 21.61 -13.70
#